data_22e5362f4172154621652777cbcf4de4
#
_entry.id   22e5362f4172154621652777cbcf4de4
#
_cell.length_a   1.000
_cell.length_b   1.000
_cell.length_c   1.000
_cell.angle_alpha   90.00
_cell.angle_beta   90.00
_cell.angle_gamma   90.00
#
_symmetry.space_group_name_H-M   'P 1'
#
loop_
_entity.id
_entity.type
_entity.pdbx_description
1 polymer ?
#
loop_
_entity_poly.entity_id
_entity_poly.type
_entity_poly.pdbx_seq_one_letter_code
_entity_poly.pdbx_strand_id
1 'polypeptide(L)'
;DNGAKVILCSHMGKPKGEAKPEFSLAPVAKRLSEMLGKEVVFAADDNVVGENAKKAVAEMKDGDVVLLQNTRYRKEETKNGEELSKELASLAEMFVNDAFGTAHRAHCSTVGVTEYLKPAVCGYLIQKELKFLGDAVETPERPFVAILGGAKVSDKINVINNLLEKVDTLIIGGGMAYTFLKAQGYTVGSSLVEEDKVEYAKEMLAK
;
A
#
# COMPACT_ATOMS: atom_id res chain seq x y z
N ASP A 1 14.73 -19.95 -1.39
CA ASP A 1 16.02 -20.62 -1.63
C ASP A 1 16.71 -21.06 -0.33
N ASN A 2 16.32 -20.49 0.83
CA ASN A 2 16.93 -20.79 2.13
C ASN A 2 16.08 -21.73 3.01
N GLY A 3 15.12 -22.42 2.43
CA GLY A 3 14.28 -23.40 3.12
C GLY A 3 13.08 -22.83 3.89
N ALA A 4 12.83 -21.54 3.86
CA ALA A 4 11.67 -20.99 4.53
C ALA A 4 10.35 -21.43 3.87
N LYS A 5 9.33 -21.69 4.70
CA LYS A 5 7.95 -21.87 4.26
C LYS A 5 7.33 -20.49 4.08
N VAL A 6 6.92 -20.14 2.87
CA VAL A 6 6.48 -18.78 2.54
C VAL A 6 4.99 -18.76 2.30
N ILE A 7 4.26 -18.02 3.13
CA ILE A 7 2.82 -17.78 2.99
C ILE A 7 2.65 -16.36 2.45
N LEU A 8 2.07 -16.24 1.27
CA LEU A 8 1.80 -14.98 0.62
C LEU A 8 0.33 -14.60 0.81
N CYS A 9 0.08 -13.36 1.21
CA CYS A 9 -1.24 -12.77 1.20
C CYS A 9 -1.25 -11.48 0.38
N SER A 10 -2.31 -11.25 -0.36
CA SER A 10 -2.47 -10.08 -1.21
C SER A 10 -3.94 -9.80 -1.47
N HIS A 11 -4.21 -8.71 -2.21
CA HIS A 11 -5.55 -8.38 -2.66
C HIS A 11 -5.56 -7.98 -4.13
N MET A 12 -6.71 -8.11 -4.76
CA MET A 12 -6.98 -7.63 -6.11
C MET A 12 -8.34 -6.95 -6.16
N GLY A 13 -8.38 -5.74 -6.72
CA GLY A 13 -9.61 -4.99 -6.89
C GLY A 13 -10.32 -4.58 -5.59
N LYS A 14 -11.63 -4.45 -5.68
CA LYS A 14 -12.52 -4.03 -4.57
C LYS A 14 -13.73 -4.95 -4.45
N PRO A 15 -13.59 -6.19 -4.02
CA PRO A 15 -14.70 -7.15 -3.90
C PRO A 15 -15.70 -6.80 -2.80
N LYS A 16 -15.39 -5.84 -1.92
CA LYS A 16 -16.27 -5.33 -0.84
C LYS A 16 -16.68 -6.38 0.19
N GLY A 17 -15.81 -7.34 0.46
CA GLY A 17 -16.06 -8.39 1.45
C GLY A 17 -16.96 -9.51 0.92
N GLU A 18 -16.92 -9.77 -0.38
CA GLU A 18 -17.63 -10.86 -1.03
C GLU A 18 -16.64 -11.63 -1.92
N ALA A 19 -16.75 -12.95 -1.93
CA ALA A 19 -15.99 -13.78 -2.85
C ALA A 19 -16.54 -13.61 -4.27
N LYS A 20 -15.68 -13.17 -5.20
CA LYS A 20 -16.03 -12.95 -6.60
C LYS A 20 -14.92 -13.52 -7.49
N PRO A 21 -15.24 -14.43 -8.42
CA PRO A 21 -14.26 -15.10 -9.27
C PRO A 21 -13.33 -14.15 -10.03
N GLU A 22 -13.84 -12.99 -10.48
CA GLU A 22 -13.05 -11.98 -11.20
C GLU A 22 -11.96 -11.33 -10.34
N PHE A 23 -12.04 -11.44 -9.02
CA PHE A 23 -11.04 -10.94 -8.06
C PHE A 23 -10.24 -12.06 -7.40
N SER A 24 -10.34 -13.29 -7.91
CA SER A 24 -9.54 -14.41 -7.40
C SER A 24 -8.05 -14.24 -7.71
N LEU A 25 -7.21 -14.63 -6.76
CA LEU A 25 -5.76 -14.63 -6.95
C LEU A 25 -5.23 -15.90 -7.65
N ALA A 26 -6.08 -16.80 -8.11
CA ALA A 26 -5.67 -18.01 -8.84
C ALA A 26 -4.77 -17.71 -10.06
N PRO A 27 -5.06 -16.70 -10.93
CA PRO A 27 -4.16 -16.33 -12.01
C PRO A 27 -2.80 -15.84 -11.53
N VAL A 28 -2.75 -15.19 -10.36
CA VAL A 28 -1.51 -14.72 -9.74
C VAL A 28 -0.66 -15.89 -9.28
N ALA A 29 -1.25 -16.90 -8.62
CA ALA A 29 -0.54 -18.12 -8.22
C ALA A 29 0.07 -18.84 -9.42
N LYS A 30 -0.68 -18.99 -10.51
CA LYS A 30 -0.20 -19.57 -11.76
C LYS A 30 1.01 -18.81 -12.30
N ARG A 31 0.89 -17.50 -12.43
CA ARG A 31 1.98 -16.67 -12.97
C ARG A 31 3.21 -16.71 -12.07
N LEU A 32 3.01 -16.68 -10.77
CA LEU A 32 4.09 -16.75 -9.80
C LEU A 32 4.82 -18.09 -9.86
N SER A 33 4.09 -19.21 -10.04
CA SER A 33 4.69 -20.52 -10.24
C SER A 33 5.59 -20.55 -11.48
N GLU A 34 5.14 -19.97 -12.59
CA GLU A 34 5.94 -19.86 -13.82
C GLU A 34 7.24 -19.06 -13.59
N MET A 35 7.13 -17.93 -12.88
CA MET A 35 8.26 -17.03 -12.61
C MET A 35 9.29 -17.64 -11.65
N LEU A 36 8.84 -18.42 -10.66
CA LEU A 36 9.70 -19.07 -9.68
C LEU A 36 10.27 -20.40 -10.17
N GLY A 37 9.71 -20.96 -11.26
CA GLY A 37 10.09 -22.29 -11.75
C GLY A 37 9.72 -23.41 -10.77
N LYS A 38 8.79 -23.19 -9.86
CA LYS A 38 8.28 -24.14 -8.88
C LYS A 38 6.80 -23.90 -8.60
N GLU A 39 6.12 -24.92 -8.08
CA GLU A 39 4.71 -24.79 -7.72
C GLU A 39 4.51 -23.78 -6.60
N VAL A 40 3.53 -22.89 -6.79
CA VAL A 40 2.93 -22.05 -5.74
C VAL A 40 1.55 -22.60 -5.47
N VAL A 41 1.36 -23.20 -4.32
CA VAL A 41 0.06 -23.76 -3.91
C VAL A 41 -0.93 -22.61 -3.70
N PHE A 42 -2.02 -22.60 -4.46
CA PHE A 42 -3.09 -21.64 -4.26
C PHE A 42 -4.10 -22.18 -3.25
N ALA A 43 -4.15 -21.58 -2.08
CA ALA A 43 -5.14 -21.90 -1.06
C ALA A 43 -6.49 -21.24 -1.42
N ALA A 44 -7.27 -21.93 -2.26
CA ALA A 44 -8.58 -21.48 -2.73
C ALA A 44 -9.61 -21.57 -1.59
N ASP A 45 -9.70 -20.52 -0.80
CA ASP A 45 -10.59 -20.45 0.36
C ASP A 45 -11.26 -19.07 0.43
N ASP A 46 -12.55 -19.02 0.21
CA ASP A 46 -13.32 -17.77 0.18
C ASP A 46 -13.35 -17.07 1.55
N ASN A 47 -13.08 -17.83 2.63
CA ASN A 47 -12.89 -17.27 3.98
C ASN A 47 -11.46 -16.74 4.22
N VAL A 48 -10.57 -16.84 3.22
CA VAL A 48 -9.16 -16.44 3.26
C VAL A 48 -8.32 -17.31 4.20
N VAL A 49 -8.74 -17.50 5.44
CA VAL A 49 -8.10 -18.36 6.46
C VAL A 49 -9.09 -19.46 6.92
N GLY A 50 -9.75 -20.10 5.97
CA GLY A 50 -10.63 -21.24 6.25
C GLY A 50 -9.87 -22.59 6.25
N GLU A 51 -10.60 -23.66 6.18
CA GLU A 51 -10.05 -25.03 6.28
C GLU A 51 -9.08 -25.37 5.16
N ASN A 52 -9.36 -24.91 3.92
CA ASN A 52 -8.44 -25.16 2.78
C ASN A 52 -7.12 -24.43 2.97
N ALA A 53 -7.16 -23.18 3.47
CA ALA A 53 -5.95 -22.40 3.73
C ALA A 53 -5.12 -23.02 4.86
N LYS A 54 -5.74 -23.41 5.97
CA LYS A 54 -5.10 -24.06 7.11
C LYS A 54 -4.46 -25.39 6.69
N LYS A 55 -5.17 -26.19 5.89
CA LYS A 55 -4.66 -27.44 5.37
C LYS A 55 -3.44 -27.22 4.47
N ALA A 56 -3.53 -26.29 3.50
CA ALA A 56 -2.43 -25.98 2.60
C ALA A 56 -1.17 -25.54 3.37
N VAL A 57 -1.33 -24.74 4.42
CA VAL A 57 -0.22 -24.29 5.28
C VAL A 57 0.35 -25.45 6.12
N ALA A 58 -0.50 -26.29 6.68
CA ALA A 58 -0.07 -27.43 7.50
C ALA A 58 0.74 -28.47 6.69
N GLU A 59 0.45 -28.62 5.41
CA GLU A 59 1.13 -29.57 4.50
C GLU A 59 2.44 -29.03 3.91
N MET A 60 2.80 -27.75 4.16
CA MET A 60 4.03 -27.13 3.65
C MET A 60 5.29 -27.82 4.11
N LYS A 61 6.21 -28.00 3.18
CA LYS A 61 7.59 -28.42 3.43
C LYS A 61 8.53 -27.22 3.30
N ASP A 62 9.76 -27.40 3.75
CA ASP A 62 10.79 -26.36 3.63
C ASP A 62 10.98 -25.96 2.17
N GLY A 63 10.92 -24.66 1.92
CA GLY A 63 11.01 -24.07 0.60
C GLY A 63 9.68 -23.94 -0.16
N ASP A 64 8.57 -24.46 0.37
CA ASP A 64 7.26 -24.32 -0.27
C ASP A 64 6.72 -22.90 -0.20
N VAL A 65 5.85 -22.59 -1.16
CA VAL A 65 5.16 -21.30 -1.25
C VAL A 65 3.66 -21.54 -1.36
N VAL A 66 2.90 -20.92 -0.47
CA VAL A 66 1.43 -20.90 -0.49
C VAL A 66 0.96 -19.47 -0.74
N LEU A 67 0.02 -19.28 -1.66
CA LEU A 67 -0.69 -18.01 -1.84
C LEU A 67 -2.12 -18.16 -1.31
N LEU A 68 -2.48 -17.33 -0.35
CA LEU A 68 -3.84 -17.24 0.16
C LEU A 68 -4.78 -16.59 -0.88
N GLN A 69 -6.07 -16.80 -0.72
CA GLN A 69 -7.07 -16.09 -1.51
C GLN A 69 -7.09 -14.59 -1.17
N ASN A 70 -7.73 -13.81 -2.01
CA ASN A 70 -7.85 -12.35 -1.88
C ASN A 70 -8.32 -11.93 -0.48
N THR A 71 -7.46 -11.26 0.28
CA THR A 71 -7.75 -10.85 1.66
C THR A 71 -9.01 -10.00 1.77
N ARG A 72 -9.37 -9.26 0.72
CA ARG A 72 -10.57 -8.41 0.66
C ARG A 72 -11.88 -9.16 0.41
N TYR A 73 -11.84 -10.48 0.32
CA TYR A 73 -13.06 -11.30 0.40
C TYR A 73 -13.69 -11.23 1.79
N ARG A 74 -12.89 -10.89 2.80
CA ARG A 74 -13.37 -10.64 4.16
C ARG A 74 -13.60 -9.14 4.39
N LYS A 75 -14.76 -8.78 4.94
CA LYS A 75 -15.11 -7.38 5.28
C LYS A 75 -14.20 -6.80 6.35
N GLU A 76 -13.69 -7.64 7.23
CA GLU A 76 -12.80 -7.29 8.32
C GLU A 76 -11.47 -6.76 7.82
N GLU A 77 -10.97 -7.21 6.68
CA GLU A 77 -9.66 -6.83 6.14
C GLU A 77 -9.45 -5.32 6.14
N THR A 78 -10.36 -4.56 5.53
CA THR A 78 -10.24 -3.10 5.40
C THR A 78 -10.64 -2.32 6.65
N LYS A 79 -11.17 -3.01 7.66
CA LYS A 79 -11.58 -2.44 8.94
C LYS A 79 -10.60 -2.77 10.07
N ASN A 80 -9.52 -3.46 9.75
CA ASN A 80 -8.55 -3.94 10.73
C ASN A 80 -9.20 -4.81 11.82
N GLY A 81 -10.10 -5.71 11.43
CA GLY A 81 -10.88 -6.54 12.36
C GLY A 81 -9.99 -7.52 13.13
N GLU A 82 -10.29 -7.69 14.40
CA GLU A 82 -9.48 -8.49 15.33
C GLU A 82 -9.44 -9.97 14.95
N GLU A 83 -10.59 -10.55 14.57
CA GLU A 83 -10.74 -11.97 14.26
C GLU A 83 -9.84 -12.37 13.07
N LEU A 84 -9.97 -11.71 11.92
CA LEU A 84 -9.16 -12.00 10.76
C LEU A 84 -7.66 -11.73 11.03
N SER A 85 -7.34 -10.73 11.84
CA SER A 85 -5.95 -10.43 12.23
C SER A 85 -5.32 -11.58 13.01
N LYS A 86 -6.05 -12.16 13.96
CA LYS A 86 -5.63 -13.36 14.73
C LYS A 86 -5.51 -14.59 13.84
N GLU A 87 -6.49 -14.78 12.95
CA GLU A 87 -6.48 -15.91 12.01
C GLU A 87 -5.24 -15.84 11.09
N LEU A 88 -4.94 -14.68 10.50
CA LEU A 88 -3.73 -14.49 9.69
C LEU A 88 -2.45 -14.73 10.50
N ALA A 89 -2.40 -14.22 11.72
CA ALA A 89 -1.25 -14.41 12.61
C ALA A 89 -1.03 -15.88 12.99
N SER A 90 -2.09 -16.68 13.08
CA SER A 90 -2.00 -18.09 13.44
C SER A 90 -1.34 -18.98 12.39
N LEU A 91 -1.18 -18.49 11.16
CA LEU A 91 -0.63 -19.26 10.06
C LEU A 91 0.90 -19.28 10.01
N ALA A 92 1.58 -18.37 10.72
CA ALA A 92 3.03 -18.17 10.57
C ALA A 92 3.71 -17.83 11.89
N GLU A 93 5.04 -17.87 11.90
CA GLU A 93 5.90 -17.55 13.04
C GLU A 93 6.48 -16.13 12.96
N MET A 94 6.43 -15.52 11.77
CA MET A 94 6.97 -14.18 11.51
C MET A 94 6.16 -13.47 10.43
N PHE A 95 6.03 -12.17 10.55
CA PHE A 95 5.35 -11.33 9.56
C PHE A 95 6.35 -10.45 8.82
N VAL A 96 6.21 -10.42 7.49
CA VAL A 96 6.99 -9.51 6.62
C VAL A 96 6.02 -8.66 5.80
N ASN A 97 6.06 -7.34 6.00
CA ASN A 97 5.33 -6.43 5.12
C ASN A 97 6.27 -5.96 3.99
N ASP A 98 5.91 -6.28 2.76
CA ASP A 98 6.63 -5.80 1.56
C ASP A 98 5.66 -5.19 0.53
N ALA A 99 4.54 -4.65 1.02
CA ALA A 99 3.47 -4.03 0.24
C ALA A 99 3.41 -2.53 0.51
N PHE A 100 4.35 -1.75 -0.01
CA PHE A 100 4.45 -0.31 0.22
C PHE A 100 3.17 0.45 -0.12
N GLY A 101 2.51 0.11 -1.24
CA GLY A 101 1.27 0.77 -1.66
C GLY A 101 0.10 0.67 -0.69
N THR A 102 0.13 -0.28 0.26
CA THR A 102 -0.89 -0.46 1.31
C THR A 102 -0.37 -0.20 2.71
N ALA A 103 0.94 0.02 2.89
CA ALA A 103 1.56 0.18 4.21
C ALA A 103 1.00 1.34 5.04
N HIS A 104 0.44 2.36 4.38
CA HIS A 104 -0.20 3.52 5.02
C HIS A 104 -1.62 3.23 5.54
N ARG A 105 -2.17 2.03 5.34
CA ARG A 105 -3.53 1.66 5.72
C ARG A 105 -3.53 0.71 6.90
N ALA A 106 -4.39 0.98 7.89
CA ALA A 106 -4.67 0.05 8.97
C ALA A 106 -5.64 -1.04 8.48
N HIS A 107 -5.11 -2.10 7.89
CA HIS A 107 -5.83 -3.30 7.48
C HIS A 107 -5.36 -4.51 8.29
N CYS A 108 -6.14 -5.60 8.32
CA CYS A 108 -5.74 -6.82 9.02
C CYS A 108 -4.38 -7.34 8.54
N SER A 109 -4.16 -7.38 7.22
CA SER A 109 -2.94 -7.90 6.59
C SER A 109 -1.74 -6.94 6.61
N THR A 110 -1.88 -5.74 7.16
CA THR A 110 -0.78 -4.76 7.30
C THR A 110 -0.50 -4.40 8.75
N VAL A 111 -1.52 -4.03 9.52
CA VAL A 111 -1.40 -3.59 10.91
C VAL A 111 -1.89 -4.66 11.89
N GLY A 112 -3.13 -5.12 11.75
CA GLY A 112 -3.75 -6.01 12.73
C GLY A 112 -2.96 -7.28 13.00
N VAL A 113 -2.43 -7.93 11.95
CA VAL A 113 -1.59 -9.12 12.09
C VAL A 113 -0.37 -8.88 12.96
N THR A 114 0.20 -7.67 12.96
CA THR A 114 1.42 -7.35 13.72
C THR A 114 1.20 -7.24 15.22
N GLU A 115 -0.04 -7.18 15.67
CA GLU A 115 -0.35 -7.18 17.10
C GLU A 115 -0.26 -8.59 17.70
N TYR A 116 -0.48 -9.61 16.87
CA TYR A 116 -0.52 -11.01 17.30
C TYR A 116 0.68 -11.83 16.82
N LEU A 117 1.41 -11.35 15.82
CA LEU A 117 2.55 -12.07 15.23
C LEU A 117 3.83 -11.24 15.30
N LYS A 118 4.83 -11.77 16.01
CA LYS A 118 6.15 -11.17 16.15
C LYS A 118 7.24 -12.24 15.89
N PRO A 119 8.38 -11.85 15.29
CA PRO A 119 8.73 -10.51 14.87
C PRO A 119 7.92 -10.05 13.65
N ALA A 120 7.70 -8.73 13.54
CA ALA A 120 7.11 -8.08 12.39
C ALA A 120 8.14 -7.13 11.78
N VAL A 121 8.49 -7.36 10.51
CA VAL A 121 9.59 -6.67 9.83
C VAL A 121 9.13 -6.17 8.46
N CYS A 122 9.93 -5.30 7.82
CA CYS A 122 9.72 -4.91 6.43
C CYS A 122 10.55 -5.78 5.47
N GLY A 123 10.05 -5.96 4.25
CA GLY A 123 10.78 -6.57 3.16
C GLY A 123 11.64 -5.57 2.39
N TYR A 124 12.31 -6.06 1.34
CA TYR A 124 13.27 -5.26 0.57
C TYR A 124 12.66 -4.12 -0.24
N LEU A 125 11.40 -4.28 -0.70
CA LEU A 125 10.69 -3.19 -1.39
C LEU A 125 10.47 -2.01 -0.44
N ILE A 126 9.91 -2.26 0.74
CA ILE A 126 9.69 -1.22 1.74
C ILE A 126 11.02 -0.63 2.22
N GLN A 127 12.06 -1.45 2.41
CA GLN A 127 13.39 -0.96 2.76
C GLN A 127 13.92 0.04 1.72
N LYS A 128 13.73 -0.28 0.43
CA LYS A 128 14.13 0.63 -0.66
C LYS A 128 13.33 1.93 -0.65
N GLU A 129 12.02 1.86 -0.44
CA GLU A 129 11.16 3.04 -0.36
C GLU A 129 11.54 3.92 0.84
N LEU A 130 11.81 3.32 2.01
CA LEU A 130 12.28 4.05 3.19
C LEU A 130 13.60 4.77 2.93
N LYS A 131 14.55 4.10 2.25
CA LYS A 131 15.82 4.72 1.90
C LYS A 131 15.65 5.92 0.94
N PHE A 132 14.83 5.79 -0.09
CA PHE A 132 14.71 6.84 -1.11
C PHE A 132 13.71 7.93 -0.74
N LEU A 133 12.66 7.62 0.01
CA LEU A 133 11.64 8.60 0.40
C LEU A 133 11.85 9.09 1.84
N GLY A 134 12.12 8.20 2.79
CA GLY A 134 12.32 8.55 4.19
C GLY A 134 13.57 9.40 4.37
N ASP A 135 14.72 8.87 4.00
CA ASP A 135 16.02 9.55 4.17
C ASP A 135 16.07 10.88 3.39
N ALA A 136 15.51 10.89 2.15
CA ALA A 136 15.46 12.11 1.34
C ALA A 136 14.61 13.23 1.96
N VAL A 137 13.61 12.89 2.78
CA VAL A 137 12.74 13.88 3.45
C VAL A 137 13.28 14.26 4.83
N GLU A 138 13.93 13.34 5.55
CA GLU A 138 14.47 13.58 6.90
C GLU A 138 15.84 14.24 6.88
N THR A 139 16.72 13.79 5.98
CA THR A 139 18.11 14.30 5.86
C THR A 139 18.46 14.56 4.40
N PRO A 140 17.80 15.54 3.76
CA PRO A 140 17.97 15.78 2.33
C PRO A 140 19.38 16.29 1.98
N GLU A 141 19.90 15.78 0.87
CA GLU A 141 21.02 16.44 0.18
C GLU A 141 20.52 17.73 -0.49
N ARG A 142 21.31 18.82 -0.40
CA ARG A 142 20.91 20.12 -0.94
C ARG A 142 21.57 20.39 -2.31
N PRO A 143 20.85 21.02 -3.29
CA PRO A 143 19.45 21.50 -3.18
C PRO A 143 18.42 20.37 -3.24
N PHE A 144 17.43 20.41 -2.34
CA PHE A 144 16.31 19.47 -2.33
C PHE A 144 15.12 20.04 -3.10
N VAL A 145 14.84 19.49 -4.26
CA VAL A 145 13.73 19.86 -5.12
C VAL A 145 12.64 18.78 -5.06
N ALA A 146 11.44 19.14 -4.63
CA ALA A 146 10.29 18.24 -4.67
C ALA A 146 9.37 18.62 -5.83
N ILE A 147 8.84 17.62 -6.52
CA ILE A 147 7.83 17.76 -7.56
C ILE A 147 6.56 17.10 -7.06
N LEU A 148 5.52 17.87 -6.87
CA LEU A 148 4.23 17.40 -6.38
C LEU A 148 3.15 17.59 -7.44
N GLY A 149 2.47 16.51 -7.82
CA GLY A 149 1.37 16.52 -8.77
C GLY A 149 0.13 15.83 -8.23
N GLY A 150 -1.01 16.15 -8.81
CA GLY A 150 -2.30 15.57 -8.45
C GLY A 150 -3.45 16.33 -9.10
N ALA A 151 -4.67 15.85 -8.91
CA ALA A 151 -5.87 16.53 -9.42
C ALA A 151 -6.29 17.68 -8.51
N LYS A 152 -6.21 17.50 -7.17
CA LYS A 152 -6.76 18.43 -6.18
C LYS A 152 -5.72 18.86 -5.15
N VAL A 153 -5.76 20.15 -4.80
CA VAL A 153 -4.97 20.75 -3.70
C VAL A 153 -5.42 20.20 -2.36
N SER A 154 -6.75 20.05 -2.16
CA SER A 154 -7.35 19.56 -0.92
C SER A 154 -6.81 18.21 -0.48
N ASP A 155 -6.50 17.32 -1.43
CA ASP A 155 -5.96 15.98 -1.14
C ASP A 155 -4.48 16.02 -0.70
N LYS A 156 -3.79 17.15 -0.88
CA LYS A 156 -2.34 17.29 -0.70
C LYS A 156 -1.92 18.38 0.31
N ILE A 157 -2.87 19.02 1.00
CA ILE A 157 -2.59 20.13 1.92
C ILE A 157 -1.50 19.78 2.94
N ASN A 158 -1.64 18.63 3.62
CA ASN A 158 -0.66 18.20 4.62
C ASN A 158 0.71 17.90 4.00
N VAL A 159 0.72 17.35 2.80
CA VAL A 159 1.96 17.06 2.07
C VAL A 159 2.66 18.36 1.66
N ILE A 160 1.91 19.35 1.14
CA ILE A 160 2.44 20.68 0.76
C ILE A 160 3.05 21.35 1.99
N ASN A 161 2.31 21.44 3.09
CA ASN A 161 2.78 22.07 4.32
C ASN A 161 4.06 21.42 4.85
N ASN A 162 4.10 20.10 4.90
CA ASN A 162 5.30 19.38 5.38
C ASN A 162 6.49 19.53 4.43
N LEU A 163 6.29 19.56 3.11
CA LEU A 163 7.36 19.74 2.15
C LEU A 163 7.93 21.15 2.17
N LEU A 164 7.09 22.18 2.29
CA LEU A 164 7.54 23.58 2.33
C LEU A 164 8.54 23.87 3.45
N GLU A 165 8.47 23.13 4.56
CA GLU A 165 9.44 23.24 5.66
C GLU A 165 10.78 22.57 5.39
N LYS A 166 10.86 21.72 4.35
CA LYS A 166 11.99 20.81 4.13
C LYS A 166 12.73 21.04 2.82
N VAL A 167 12.03 21.52 1.79
CA VAL A 167 12.58 21.66 0.43
C VAL A 167 13.19 23.03 0.17
N ASP A 168 14.13 23.10 -0.76
CA ASP A 168 14.63 24.35 -1.31
C ASP A 168 13.73 24.87 -2.44
N THR A 169 13.06 23.96 -3.13
CA THR A 169 12.13 24.28 -4.22
C THR A 169 11.00 23.26 -4.27
N LEU A 170 9.76 23.73 -4.32
CA LEU A 170 8.58 22.91 -4.55
C LEU A 170 7.97 23.23 -5.92
N ILE A 171 7.95 22.26 -6.81
CA ILE A 171 7.31 22.35 -8.13
C ILE A 171 5.91 21.74 -8.04
N ILE A 172 4.89 22.54 -8.33
CA ILE A 172 3.50 22.09 -8.36
C ILE A 172 3.10 21.77 -9.81
N GLY A 173 2.70 20.53 -10.07
CA GLY A 173 2.24 20.04 -11.36
C GLY A 173 0.85 19.41 -11.32
N GLY A 174 0.41 18.86 -12.45
CA GLY A 174 -0.90 18.22 -12.58
C GLY A 174 -2.07 19.20 -12.50
N GLY A 175 -3.29 18.67 -12.32
CA GLY A 175 -4.52 19.47 -12.25
C GLY A 175 -4.55 20.47 -11.12
N MET A 176 -3.91 20.17 -9.98
CA MET A 176 -3.82 21.07 -8.84
C MET A 176 -3.05 22.37 -9.15
N ALA A 177 -2.17 22.37 -10.15
CA ALA A 177 -1.42 23.56 -10.56
C ALA A 177 -2.34 24.71 -11.02
N TYR A 178 -3.50 24.40 -11.60
CA TYR A 178 -4.43 25.42 -12.07
C TYR A 178 -5.02 26.25 -10.92
N THR A 179 -5.20 25.66 -9.74
CA THR A 179 -5.61 26.40 -8.55
C THR A 179 -4.54 27.41 -8.13
N PHE A 180 -3.25 27.04 -8.20
CA PHE A 180 -2.13 27.96 -7.93
C PHE A 180 -1.99 29.03 -9.02
N LEU A 181 -2.14 28.68 -10.31
CA LEU A 181 -2.14 29.66 -11.39
C LEU A 181 -3.27 30.68 -11.24
N LYS A 182 -4.47 30.23 -10.86
CA LYS A 182 -5.59 31.13 -10.56
C LYS A 182 -5.29 32.04 -9.36
N ALA A 183 -4.67 31.51 -8.33
CA ALA A 183 -4.21 32.30 -7.17
C ALA A 183 -3.23 33.43 -7.57
N GLN A 184 -2.43 33.21 -8.62
CA GLN A 184 -1.54 34.22 -9.22
C GLN A 184 -2.24 35.18 -10.19
N GLY A 185 -3.55 35.01 -10.43
CA GLY A 185 -4.34 35.87 -11.30
C GLY A 185 -4.43 35.46 -12.76
N TYR A 186 -3.91 34.26 -13.12
CA TYR A 186 -4.04 33.75 -14.48
C TYR A 186 -5.43 33.22 -14.76
N THR A 187 -5.86 33.32 -16.02
CA THR A 187 -7.06 32.64 -16.50
C THR A 187 -6.73 31.19 -16.85
N VAL A 188 -7.56 30.28 -16.40
CA VAL A 188 -7.30 28.81 -16.52
C VAL A 188 -8.36 28.10 -17.39
N GLY A 189 -9.22 28.85 -18.06
CA GLY A 189 -10.26 28.32 -18.97
C GLY A 189 -11.20 27.37 -18.23
N SER A 190 -11.45 26.21 -18.84
CA SER A 190 -12.29 25.14 -18.28
C SER A 190 -11.51 24.13 -17.44
N SER A 191 -10.29 24.45 -17.03
CA SER A 191 -9.46 23.55 -16.21
C SER A 191 -10.07 23.35 -14.83
N LEU A 192 -9.76 22.21 -14.23
CA LEU A 192 -10.17 21.89 -12.87
C LEU A 192 -9.55 22.90 -11.88
N VAL A 193 -10.40 23.62 -11.13
CA VAL A 193 -9.98 24.57 -10.09
C VAL A 193 -10.77 24.31 -8.83
N GLU A 194 -10.12 24.31 -7.69
CA GLU A 194 -10.76 24.33 -6.37
C GLU A 194 -10.85 25.77 -5.88
N GLU A 195 -12.01 26.41 -6.12
CA GLU A 195 -12.24 27.83 -5.79
C GLU A 195 -12.04 28.10 -4.29
N ASP A 196 -12.46 27.18 -3.43
CA ASP A 196 -12.31 27.25 -1.98
C ASP A 196 -10.86 27.08 -1.50
N LYS A 197 -9.93 26.75 -2.39
CA LYS A 197 -8.50 26.59 -2.10
C LYS A 197 -7.61 27.68 -2.71
N VAL A 198 -8.19 28.65 -3.40
CA VAL A 198 -7.41 29.74 -4.03
C VAL A 198 -6.68 30.58 -2.99
N GLU A 199 -7.35 30.94 -1.87
CA GLU A 199 -6.70 31.69 -0.79
C GLU A 199 -5.58 30.89 -0.12
N TYR A 200 -5.80 29.59 0.15
CA TYR A 200 -4.74 28.70 0.63
C TYR A 200 -3.54 28.66 -0.34
N ALA A 201 -3.80 28.57 -1.65
CA ALA A 201 -2.73 28.57 -2.65
C ALA A 201 -1.93 29.88 -2.63
N LYS A 202 -2.58 31.05 -2.43
CA LYS A 202 -1.89 32.35 -2.26
C LYS A 202 -0.99 32.36 -1.03
N GLU A 203 -1.48 31.84 0.10
CA GLU A 203 -0.69 31.74 1.32
C GLU A 203 0.56 30.85 1.12
N MET A 204 0.42 29.74 0.40
CA MET A 204 1.55 28.83 0.13
C MET A 204 2.57 29.45 -0.85
N LEU A 205 2.12 30.23 -1.81
CA LEU A 205 3.01 30.97 -2.72
C LEU A 205 3.79 32.10 -2.02
N ALA A 206 3.32 32.57 -0.88
CA ALA A 206 3.98 33.62 -0.09
C ALA A 206 5.02 33.07 0.91
N LYS A 207 5.03 31.78 1.15
CA LYS A 207 6.03 31.08 1.99
C LYS A 207 7.30 30.74 1.24
#